data_5b9885774ca6683e56ce3ea62d567b81
#
_entry.id   5b9885774ca6683e56ce3ea62d567b81
#
_cell.length_a   1.000
_cell.length_b   1.000
_cell.length_c   1.000
_cell.angle_alpha   90.00
_cell.angle_beta   90.00
_cell.angle_gamma   90.00
#
_symmetry.space_group_name_H-M   'P 1'
#
loop_
_entity.id
_entity.type
_entity.pdbx_description
1 polymer ?
#
loop_
_entity_poly.entity_id
_entity_poly.type
_entity_poly.pdbx_seq_one_letter_code
_entity_poly.pdbx_strand_id
1 'polypeptide(L)'
;FINSYKRLEQLCNDMFNDKHGISIYIDKLSKIDDKDKDLKKLKHCRYLRNKIVHEPNCTEDNMCKPEDVKFLNDFYKKIKSHEDPLSKHKKNKPYKLFLIILIIILVLICILWFKKN
;
A
#
# COMPACT_ATOMS: atom_id res chain seq x y z
N PHE A 1 -18.94 4.03 8.12
CA PHE A 1 -17.48 3.91 8.36
C PHE A 1 -17.06 2.45 8.53
N ILE A 2 -17.64 1.75 9.48
CA ILE A 2 -17.21 0.36 9.79
C ILE A 2 -17.36 -0.55 8.57
N ASN A 3 -18.43 -0.44 7.80
CA ASN A 3 -18.61 -1.25 6.59
C ASN A 3 -17.51 -0.96 5.53
N SER A 4 -17.20 0.31 5.33
CA SER A 4 -16.12 0.71 4.41
C SER A 4 -14.75 0.24 4.92
N TYR A 5 -14.52 0.30 6.22
CA TYR A 5 -13.29 -0.20 6.84
C TYR A 5 -13.15 -1.72 6.65
N LYS A 6 -14.21 -2.48 6.95
CA LYS A 6 -14.22 -3.95 6.77
C LYS A 6 -13.96 -4.35 5.33
N ARG A 7 -14.54 -3.63 4.39
CA ARG A 7 -14.34 -3.89 2.96
C ARG A 7 -12.88 -3.66 2.54
N LEU A 8 -12.26 -2.58 3.01
CA LEU A 8 -10.85 -2.33 2.76
C LEU A 8 -9.96 -3.35 3.47
N GLU A 9 -10.28 -3.70 4.71
CA GLU A 9 -9.57 -4.73 5.48
C GLU A 9 -9.58 -6.07 4.74
N GLN A 10 -10.73 -6.49 4.22
CA GLN A 10 -10.84 -7.74 3.46
C GLN A 10 -9.97 -7.71 2.21
N LEU A 11 -9.95 -6.60 1.48
CA LEU A 11 -9.10 -6.45 0.30
C LEU A 11 -7.62 -6.58 0.68
N CYS A 12 -7.19 -5.93 1.74
CA CYS A 12 -5.80 -6.02 2.22
C CYS A 12 -5.48 -7.42 2.77
N ASN A 13 -6.42 -8.07 3.44
CA ASN A 13 -6.26 -9.45 3.89
C ASN A 13 -5.99 -10.39 2.71
N ASP A 14 -6.73 -10.24 1.63
CA ASP A 14 -6.55 -11.04 0.41
C ASP A 14 -5.19 -10.75 -0.24
N MET A 15 -4.76 -9.48 -0.27
CA MET A 15 -3.46 -9.08 -0.82
C MET A 15 -2.28 -9.73 -0.09
N PHE A 16 -2.35 -9.80 1.23
CA PHE A 16 -1.22 -10.26 2.08
C PHE A 16 -1.42 -11.67 2.62
N ASN A 17 -2.54 -12.31 2.31
CA ASN A 17 -2.91 -13.61 2.85
C ASN A 17 -2.81 -13.66 4.39
N ASP A 18 -3.39 -12.65 5.05
CA ASP A 18 -3.33 -12.46 6.50
C ASP A 18 -4.64 -11.84 6.99
N LYS A 19 -4.90 -11.91 8.30
CA LYS A 19 -6.12 -11.38 8.94
C LYS A 19 -6.02 -9.90 9.35
N HIS A 20 -4.84 -9.32 9.29
CA HIS A 20 -4.55 -7.94 9.72
C HIS A 20 -4.04 -7.08 8.56
N GLY A 21 -4.74 -7.15 7.42
CA GLY A 21 -4.29 -6.57 6.16
C GLY A 21 -4.01 -5.07 6.21
N ILE A 22 -4.86 -4.27 6.83
CA ILE A 22 -4.63 -2.82 6.95
C ILE A 22 -3.39 -2.55 7.80
N SER A 23 -3.22 -3.25 8.92
CA SER A 23 -2.02 -3.09 9.75
C SER A 23 -0.75 -3.48 9.02
N ILE A 24 -0.78 -4.53 8.21
CA ILE A 24 0.35 -4.94 7.36
C ILE A 24 0.64 -3.87 6.32
N TYR A 25 -0.39 -3.32 5.68
CA TYR A 25 -0.23 -2.23 4.71
C TYR A 25 0.46 -1.03 5.36
N ILE A 26 -0.01 -0.61 6.53
CA ILE A 26 0.56 0.49 7.32
C ILE A 26 2.04 0.22 7.63
N ASP A 27 2.38 -0.97 8.11
CA ASP A 27 3.75 -1.32 8.47
C ASP A 27 4.68 -1.29 7.25
N LYS A 28 4.23 -1.84 6.13
CA LYS A 28 5.01 -1.83 4.88
C LYS A 28 5.22 -0.41 4.36
N LEU A 29 4.17 0.40 4.34
CA LEU A 29 4.26 1.78 3.85
C LEU A 29 5.11 2.66 4.78
N SER A 30 5.01 2.46 6.10
CA SER A 30 5.83 3.19 7.09
C SER A 30 7.32 3.00 6.88
N LYS A 31 7.74 1.81 6.44
CA LYS A 31 9.15 1.51 6.16
C LYS A 31 9.65 2.17 4.88
N ILE A 32 8.76 2.49 3.96
CA ILE A 32 9.08 3.09 2.66
C ILE A 32 9.01 4.62 2.73
N ASP A 33 7.91 5.14 3.29
CA ASP A 33 7.64 6.57 3.39
C ASP A 33 6.75 6.83 4.61
N ASP A 34 7.36 7.17 5.74
CA ASP A 34 6.66 7.44 7.00
C ASP A 34 5.89 8.77 6.99
N LYS A 35 6.07 9.60 5.96
CA LYS A 35 5.41 10.90 5.80
C LYS A 35 4.29 10.88 4.75
N ASP A 36 4.00 9.73 4.18
CA ASP A 36 2.95 9.59 3.18
C ASP A 36 1.59 10.04 3.72
N LYS A 37 0.83 10.79 2.90
CA LYS A 37 -0.48 11.33 3.28
C LYS A 37 -1.50 10.23 3.53
N ASP A 38 -1.51 9.21 2.68
CA ASP A 38 -2.43 8.07 2.81
C ASP A 38 -2.10 7.24 4.06
N LEU A 39 -0.83 7.12 4.41
CA LEU A 39 -0.39 6.45 5.63
C LEU A 39 -1.01 7.09 6.87
N LYS A 40 -0.96 8.43 6.97
CA LYS A 40 -1.53 9.16 8.10
C LYS A 40 -3.04 8.93 8.21
N LYS A 41 -3.74 8.94 7.09
CA LYS A 41 -5.19 8.72 7.04
C LYS A 41 -5.55 7.27 7.37
N LEU A 42 -4.77 6.29 6.91
CA LEU A 42 -4.96 4.89 7.28
C LEU A 42 -4.79 4.67 8.78
N LYS A 43 -3.75 5.24 9.37
CA LYS A 43 -3.52 5.18 10.83
C LYS A 43 -4.69 5.80 11.60
N HIS A 44 -5.19 6.93 11.13
CA HIS A 44 -6.35 7.59 11.71
C HIS A 44 -7.60 6.72 11.64
N CYS A 45 -7.89 6.14 10.49
CA CYS A 45 -9.04 5.24 10.32
C CYS A 45 -8.92 3.99 11.21
N ARG A 46 -7.73 3.42 11.34
CA ARG A 46 -7.48 2.30 12.25
C ARG A 46 -7.73 2.70 13.71
N TYR A 47 -7.30 3.87 14.10
CA TYR A 47 -7.58 4.42 15.43
C TYR A 47 -9.08 4.56 15.69
N LEU A 48 -9.82 5.17 14.75
CA LEU A 48 -11.27 5.32 14.86
C LEU A 48 -11.98 3.98 14.98
N ARG A 49 -11.62 3.03 14.15
CA ARG A 49 -12.18 1.67 14.18
C ARG A 49 -11.95 1.00 15.54
N ASN A 50 -10.74 1.09 16.07
CA ASN A 50 -10.42 0.50 17.37
C ASN A 50 -11.21 1.14 18.50
N LYS A 51 -11.36 2.46 18.49
CA LYS A 51 -12.19 3.18 19.47
C LYS A 51 -13.65 2.74 19.42
N ILE A 52 -14.24 2.70 18.22
CA ILE A 52 -15.65 2.32 18.03
C ILE A 52 -15.91 0.88 18.50
N VAL A 53 -14.99 -0.04 18.22
CA VAL A 53 -15.15 -1.46 18.56
C VAL A 53 -14.93 -1.72 20.05
N HIS A 54 -14.00 -1.02 20.70
CA HIS A 54 -13.56 -1.35 22.05
C HIS A 54 -14.09 -0.42 23.13
N GLU A 55 -14.52 0.80 22.79
CA GLU A 55 -15.00 1.76 23.79
C GLU A 55 -16.52 1.99 23.68
N PRO A 56 -17.28 1.76 24.76
CA PRO A 56 -18.76 1.83 24.70
C PRO A 56 -19.32 3.19 24.30
N ASN A 57 -18.62 4.27 24.64
CA ASN A 57 -19.07 5.64 24.38
C ASN A 57 -18.65 6.16 23.01
N CYS A 58 -17.90 5.40 22.25
CA CYS A 58 -17.42 5.76 20.90
C CYS A 58 -18.28 5.09 19.84
N THR A 59 -18.93 5.90 19.01
CA THR A 59 -19.81 5.44 17.92
C THR A 59 -19.36 6.06 16.60
N GLU A 60 -19.84 5.52 15.49
CA GLU A 60 -19.58 6.15 14.18
C GLU A 60 -20.06 7.60 14.16
N ASP A 61 -21.24 7.86 14.74
CA ASP A 61 -21.84 9.19 14.70
C ASP A 61 -21.01 10.26 15.44
N ASN A 62 -20.38 9.90 16.57
CA ASN A 62 -19.60 10.86 17.35
C ASN A 62 -18.11 10.87 17.03
N MET A 63 -17.58 9.87 16.33
CA MET A 63 -16.15 9.73 16.07
C MET A 63 -15.77 9.97 14.60
N CYS A 64 -16.62 9.59 13.65
CA CYS A 64 -16.30 9.58 12.23
C CYS A 64 -16.87 10.80 11.50
N LYS A 65 -16.13 11.28 10.52
CA LYS A 65 -16.55 12.33 9.58
C LYS A 65 -16.81 11.73 8.21
N PRO A 66 -17.63 12.39 7.36
CA PRO A 66 -17.82 11.94 5.97
C PRO A 66 -16.52 11.78 5.18
N GLU A 67 -15.50 12.60 5.47
CA GLU A 67 -14.19 12.51 4.84
C GLU A 67 -13.48 11.19 5.13
N ASP A 68 -13.70 10.63 6.32
CA ASP A 68 -13.08 9.35 6.71
C ASP A 68 -13.63 8.20 5.85
N VAL A 69 -14.94 8.18 5.64
CA VAL A 69 -15.60 7.19 4.77
C VAL A 69 -15.16 7.37 3.32
N LYS A 70 -15.14 8.61 2.85
CA LYS A 70 -14.68 8.92 1.49
C LYS A 70 -13.25 8.44 1.27
N PHE A 71 -12.36 8.69 2.22
CA PHE A 71 -10.98 8.22 2.14
C PHE A 71 -10.91 6.70 2.01
N LEU A 72 -11.64 5.96 2.85
CA LEU A 72 -11.64 4.49 2.80
C LEU A 72 -12.10 3.96 1.45
N ASN A 73 -13.17 4.55 0.90
CA ASN A 73 -13.70 4.15 -0.38
C ASN A 73 -12.75 4.51 -1.54
N ASP A 74 -12.14 5.67 -1.50
CA ASP A 74 -11.16 6.11 -2.51
C ASP A 74 -9.89 5.26 -2.44
N PHE A 75 -9.44 4.92 -1.25
CA PHE A 75 -8.26 4.08 -1.06
C PHE A 75 -8.51 2.65 -1.56
N TYR A 76 -9.69 2.12 -1.32
CA TYR A 76 -10.11 0.84 -1.89
C TYR A 76 -9.99 0.84 -3.41
N LYS A 77 -10.48 1.89 -4.07
CA LYS A 77 -10.37 2.05 -5.53
C LYS A 77 -8.92 2.16 -5.98
N LYS A 78 -8.08 2.89 -5.25
CA LYS A 78 -6.65 2.99 -5.55
C LYS A 78 -5.96 1.63 -5.53
N ILE A 79 -6.25 0.81 -4.54
CA ILE A 79 -5.69 -0.56 -4.48
C ILE A 79 -6.16 -1.38 -5.67
N LYS A 80 -7.45 -1.32 -6.00
CA LYS A 80 -8.01 -2.05 -7.15
C LYS A 80 -7.37 -1.65 -8.48
N SER A 81 -7.05 -0.37 -8.66
CA SER A 81 -6.42 0.15 -9.87
C SER A 81 -4.88 0.15 -9.83
N HIS A 82 -4.27 -0.38 -8.77
CA HIS A 82 -2.82 -0.39 -8.57
C HIS A 82 -2.18 1.01 -8.56
N GLU A 83 -2.94 2.00 -8.09
CA GLU A 83 -2.51 3.39 -7.93
C GLU A 83 -2.22 3.77 -6.48
N ASP A 84 -2.31 2.82 -5.57
CA ASP A 84 -1.99 3.01 -4.16
C ASP A 84 -0.48 3.17 -3.93
N PRO A 85 -0.05 3.76 -2.79
CA PRO A 85 1.35 4.03 -2.53
C PRO A 85 2.29 2.83 -2.64
N LEU A 86 1.89 1.66 -2.13
CA LEU A 86 2.72 0.45 -2.22
C LEU A 86 2.88 -0.03 -3.66
N SER A 87 1.81 0.01 -4.45
CA SER A 87 1.86 -0.38 -5.87
C SER A 87 2.74 0.57 -6.68
N LYS A 88 2.63 1.88 -6.45
CA LYS A 88 3.48 2.89 -7.10
C LYS A 88 4.95 2.71 -6.75
N HIS A 89 5.26 2.44 -5.49
CA HIS A 89 6.63 2.19 -5.06
C HIS A 89 7.21 0.93 -5.70
N LYS A 90 6.41 -0.11 -5.84
CA LYS A 90 6.80 -1.36 -6.49
C LYS A 90 7.14 -1.17 -7.98
N LYS A 91 6.38 -0.30 -8.68
CA LYS A 91 6.64 0.06 -10.10
C LYS A 91 7.93 0.86 -10.27
N ASN A 92 8.33 1.64 -9.28
CA ASN A 92 9.47 2.54 -9.32
C ASN A 92 10.72 1.97 -8.67
N LYS A 93 10.78 0.66 -8.40
CA LYS A 93 11.95 0.04 -7.79
C LYS A 93 13.18 0.14 -8.72
N PRO A 94 14.31 0.68 -8.24
CA PRO A 94 15.49 0.89 -9.07
C PRO A 94 16.14 -0.40 -9.56
N TYR A 95 15.86 -1.56 -8.99
CA TYR A 95 16.44 -2.83 -9.43
C TYR A 95 16.05 -3.21 -10.87
N LYS A 96 14.89 -2.77 -11.37
CA LYS A 96 14.48 -3.01 -12.77
C LYS A 96 15.43 -2.34 -13.75
N LEU A 97 15.81 -1.09 -13.47
CA LEU A 97 16.80 -0.36 -14.27
C LEU A 97 18.17 -1.03 -14.17
N PHE A 98 18.56 -1.47 -12.97
CA PHE A 98 19.81 -2.20 -12.74
C PHE A 98 19.88 -3.49 -13.55
N LEU A 99 18.79 -4.29 -13.60
CA LEU A 99 18.70 -5.51 -14.40
C LEU A 99 18.85 -5.22 -15.89
N ILE A 100 18.22 -4.17 -16.40
CA ILE A 100 18.32 -3.77 -17.80
C ILE A 100 19.78 -3.41 -18.14
N ILE A 101 20.44 -2.61 -17.31
CA ILE A 101 21.85 -2.23 -17.47
C ILE A 101 22.75 -3.47 -17.46
N LEU A 102 22.51 -4.40 -16.54
CA LEU A 102 23.26 -5.66 -16.45
C LEU A 102 23.15 -6.48 -17.71
N ILE A 103 21.94 -6.63 -18.28
CA ILE A 103 21.70 -7.34 -19.54
C ILE A 103 22.45 -6.67 -20.70
N ILE A 104 22.43 -5.34 -20.80
CA ILE A 104 23.14 -4.58 -21.83
C ILE A 104 24.65 -4.84 -21.74
N ILE A 105 25.22 -4.82 -20.54
CA ILE A 105 26.64 -5.10 -20.29
C ILE A 105 27.01 -6.51 -20.75
N LEU A 106 26.20 -7.53 -20.40
CA LEU A 106 26.42 -8.91 -20.80
C LEU A 106 26.38 -9.07 -22.32
N VAL A 107 25.44 -8.42 -23.00
CA VAL A 107 25.33 -8.45 -24.47
C VAL A 107 26.59 -7.83 -25.11
N LEU A 108 27.06 -6.70 -24.61
CA LEU A 108 28.26 -6.03 -25.09
C LEU A 108 29.51 -6.91 -24.92
N ILE A 109 29.65 -7.57 -23.78
CA ILE A 109 30.76 -8.52 -23.53
C ILE A 109 30.70 -9.68 -24.53
N CYS A 110 29.55 -10.24 -24.79
CA CYS A 110 29.37 -11.33 -25.79
C CYS A 110 29.76 -10.87 -27.19
N ILE A 111 29.36 -9.65 -27.61
CA ILE A 111 29.70 -9.08 -28.91
C ILE A 111 31.22 -8.91 -29.05
N LEU A 112 31.88 -8.36 -28.04
CA LEU A 112 33.32 -8.16 -28.03
C LEU A 112 34.08 -9.52 -28.07
N TRP A 113 33.58 -10.48 -27.32
CA TRP A 113 34.18 -11.84 -27.34
C TRP A 113 34.05 -12.53 -28.70
N PHE A 114 32.90 -12.37 -29.34
CA PHE A 114 32.65 -12.93 -30.67
C PHE A 114 33.50 -12.24 -31.74
N LYS A 115 33.78 -10.95 -31.65
CA LYS A 115 34.66 -10.19 -32.55
C LYS A 115 36.13 -10.59 -32.40
N LYS A 116 36.53 -11.06 -31.23
CA LYS A 116 37.92 -11.45 -30.94
C LYS A 116 38.28 -12.84 -31.47
N ASN A 117 37.27 -13.67 -31.68
CA ASN A 117 37.38 -15.01 -32.23
C ASN A 117 36.82 -15.10 -33.66
#